data_b61952ecf73e7406f3b17e531078cae9
#
_entry.id   b61952ecf73e7406f3b17e531078cae9
#
_cell.length_a   1.000
_cell.length_b   1.000
_cell.length_c   1.000
_cell.angle_alpha   90.00
_cell.angle_beta   90.00
_cell.angle_gamma   90.00
#
_symmetry.space_group_name_H-M   'P 1'
#
loop_
_entity.id
_entity.type
_entity.pdbx_description
1 polymer ?
#
loop_
_entity_poly.entity_id
_entity_poly.type
_entity_poly.pdbx_seq_one_letter_code
_entity_poly.pdbx_strand_id
1 'polypeptide(L)'
;NDSLRREVARARNAGDRAWRLFAVSQNYVTYQLDSAAYYVDRLYRLAASAGSEDIRRIALLADIDVWLGRGQLGLAEELFRRIDTAGMSSAEYAAWHSRYSSIAARRAAEAEDGAVRSAWRDTVVRVRHISVPGQSEWTQARIAAAALRDSGRFAEAVQLLEPYTARNPDYQELALLYYGLAGIARAWGDDDLRLYYLAESSVADLRAGTRSYASLYDLALLLFDRKDYDRAAAYMGSASDDAMHCRSMVRIPVSSSAAVKISEAISSNIAQRQAMMTTTIWLAGVFLVVLIGILWYVLWQHRRLRGNHRQLIDMSAQLQAKNDEMQAKN
;
A
#
# COMPACT_ATOMS: atom_id res chain seq x y z
N ASN A 1 -6.06 -13.83 20.52
CA ASN A 1 -4.92 -14.13 21.41
C ASN A 1 -5.29 -14.90 22.69
N ASP A 2 -6.44 -14.64 23.30
CA ASP A 2 -6.87 -15.37 24.52
C ASP A 2 -7.21 -16.83 24.24
N SER A 3 -7.68 -17.15 23.05
CA SER A 3 -7.87 -18.55 22.61
C SER A 3 -6.54 -19.31 22.58
N LEU A 4 -5.55 -18.76 21.89
CA LEU A 4 -4.21 -19.36 21.81
C LEU A 4 -3.53 -19.50 23.17
N ARG A 5 -3.67 -18.50 24.06
CA ARG A 5 -3.15 -18.58 25.43
C ARG A 5 -3.79 -19.71 26.24
N ARG A 6 -5.11 -19.93 26.09
CA ARG A 6 -5.83 -21.04 26.72
C ARG A 6 -5.36 -22.38 26.19
N GLU A 7 -5.03 -22.46 24.91
CA GLU A 7 -4.48 -23.68 24.30
C GLU A 7 -3.11 -24.04 24.86
N VAL A 8 -2.23 -23.06 25.13
CA VAL A 8 -0.93 -23.32 25.79
C VAL A 8 -1.13 -24.01 27.15
N ALA A 9 -2.17 -23.63 27.91
CA ALA A 9 -2.47 -24.25 29.20
C ALA A 9 -3.00 -25.69 29.06
N ARG A 10 -3.55 -26.07 27.89
CA ARG A 10 -4.08 -27.41 27.58
C ARG A 10 -3.06 -28.34 26.93
N ALA A 11 -1.79 -27.94 26.87
CA ALA A 11 -0.75 -28.74 26.24
C ALA A 11 -0.56 -30.10 26.96
N ARG A 12 -0.44 -31.17 26.17
CA ARG A 12 -0.34 -32.56 26.64
C ARG A 12 1.05 -32.92 27.15
N ASN A 13 2.08 -32.34 26.56
CA ASN A 13 3.49 -32.57 26.87
C ASN A 13 4.32 -31.32 26.53
N ALA A 14 5.62 -31.37 26.82
CA ALA A 14 6.52 -30.24 26.56
C ALA A 14 6.65 -29.86 25.09
N GLY A 15 6.66 -30.84 24.17
CA GLY A 15 6.72 -30.60 22.74
C GLY A 15 5.43 -29.93 22.19
N ASP A 16 4.25 -30.42 22.58
CA ASP A 16 2.96 -29.79 22.25
C ASP A 16 2.90 -28.35 22.80
N ARG A 17 3.39 -28.16 24.04
CA ARG A 17 3.47 -26.83 24.63
C ARG A 17 4.41 -25.89 23.87
N ALA A 18 5.53 -26.40 23.38
CA ALA A 18 6.47 -25.63 22.56
C ALA A 18 5.83 -25.14 21.26
N TRP A 19 5.15 -26.02 20.52
CA TRP A 19 4.46 -25.63 19.30
C TRP A 19 3.32 -24.63 19.53
N ARG A 20 2.59 -24.76 20.63
CA ARG A 20 1.55 -23.77 20.99
C ARG A 20 2.15 -22.41 21.36
N LEU A 21 3.26 -22.39 22.13
CA LEU A 21 4.00 -21.16 22.41
C LEU A 21 4.55 -20.53 21.14
N PHE A 22 5.07 -21.35 20.21
CA PHE A 22 5.50 -20.91 18.89
C PHE A 22 4.35 -20.26 18.13
N ALA A 23 3.19 -20.87 18.04
CA ALA A 23 2.01 -20.31 17.37
C ALA A 23 1.58 -18.97 17.99
N VAL A 24 1.61 -18.84 19.33
CA VAL A 24 1.35 -17.57 20.01
C VAL A 24 2.40 -16.52 19.64
N SER A 25 3.69 -16.87 19.65
CA SER A 25 4.77 -15.96 19.23
C SER A 25 4.56 -15.49 17.79
N GLN A 26 4.26 -16.40 16.86
CA GLN A 26 4.00 -16.08 15.45
C GLN A 26 2.85 -15.08 15.27
N ASN A 27 1.77 -15.27 16.01
CA ASN A 27 0.65 -14.33 16.00
C ASN A 27 1.06 -12.93 16.48
N TYR A 28 1.94 -12.85 17.49
CA TYR A 28 2.44 -11.56 17.98
C TYR A 28 3.50 -10.90 17.09
N VAL A 29 4.25 -11.65 16.28
CA VAL A 29 5.21 -11.07 15.31
C VAL A 29 4.53 -10.07 14.38
N THR A 30 3.29 -10.33 13.98
CA THR A 30 2.51 -9.45 13.09
C THR A 30 1.69 -8.39 13.85
N TYR A 31 1.68 -8.43 15.18
CA TYR A 31 0.88 -7.52 16.01
C TYR A 31 1.73 -6.65 16.96
N GLN A 32 2.67 -7.26 17.72
CA GLN A 32 3.52 -6.57 18.67
C GLN A 32 4.79 -7.38 18.97
N LEU A 33 5.94 -6.94 18.47
CA LEU A 33 7.21 -7.67 18.55
C LEU A 33 7.71 -7.93 19.98
N ASP A 34 7.46 -7.02 20.91
CA ASP A 34 7.89 -7.23 22.31
C ASP A 34 7.11 -8.38 22.98
N SER A 35 5.83 -8.52 22.65
CA SER A 35 5.04 -9.66 23.10
C SER A 35 5.50 -10.97 22.45
N ALA A 36 5.88 -10.93 21.15
CA ALA A 36 6.48 -12.09 20.49
C ALA A 36 7.77 -12.53 21.20
N ALA A 37 8.67 -11.58 21.49
CA ALA A 37 9.92 -11.83 22.22
C ALA A 37 9.70 -12.43 23.63
N TYR A 38 8.66 -11.98 24.34
CA TYR A 38 8.28 -12.57 25.62
C TYR A 38 7.93 -14.07 25.49
N TYR A 39 7.22 -14.47 24.43
CA TYR A 39 6.89 -15.89 24.22
C TYR A 39 8.10 -16.70 23.75
N VAL A 40 9.03 -16.09 23.01
CA VAL A 40 10.34 -16.69 22.66
C VAL A 40 11.15 -16.99 23.92
N ASP A 41 11.23 -16.07 24.88
CA ASP A 41 11.90 -16.32 26.17
C ASP A 41 11.28 -17.50 26.92
N ARG A 42 9.95 -17.62 26.91
CA ARG A 42 9.26 -18.79 27.48
C ARG A 42 9.60 -20.10 26.76
N LEU A 43 9.82 -20.08 25.45
CA LEU A 43 10.29 -21.23 24.69
C LEU A 43 11.69 -21.66 25.12
N TYR A 44 12.61 -20.71 25.26
CA TYR A 44 13.98 -21.00 25.74
C TYR A 44 13.98 -21.58 27.16
N ARG A 45 13.17 -21.03 28.05
CA ARG A 45 13.02 -21.60 29.42
C ARG A 45 12.44 -23.01 29.40
N LEU A 46 11.47 -23.28 28.53
CA LEU A 46 10.90 -24.61 28.36
C LEU A 46 11.94 -25.59 27.82
N ALA A 47 12.74 -25.17 26.82
CA ALA A 47 13.83 -25.99 26.26
C ALA A 47 14.86 -26.35 27.33
N ALA A 48 15.29 -25.38 28.14
CA ALA A 48 16.25 -25.58 29.23
C ALA A 48 15.70 -26.52 30.30
N SER A 49 14.42 -26.35 30.71
CA SER A 49 13.79 -27.21 31.74
C SER A 49 13.53 -28.65 31.27
N ALA A 50 13.28 -28.83 29.97
CA ALA A 50 13.03 -30.14 29.38
C ALA A 50 14.31 -30.84 28.90
N GLY A 51 15.45 -30.14 28.81
CA GLY A 51 16.68 -30.65 28.23
C GLY A 51 16.54 -31.08 26.77
N SER A 52 15.62 -30.47 26.01
CA SER A 52 15.22 -30.90 24.68
C SER A 52 15.81 -30.02 23.59
N GLU A 53 16.60 -30.61 22.70
CA GLU A 53 17.17 -29.91 21.54
C GLU A 53 16.08 -29.56 20.52
N ASP A 54 15.03 -30.38 20.35
CA ASP A 54 13.87 -30.10 19.49
C ASP A 54 13.15 -28.82 19.95
N ILE A 55 12.89 -28.68 21.25
CA ILE A 55 12.26 -27.47 21.79
C ILE A 55 13.18 -26.26 21.61
N ARG A 56 14.49 -26.45 21.73
CA ARG A 56 15.47 -25.38 21.51
C ARG A 56 15.46 -24.94 20.04
N ARG A 57 15.35 -25.86 19.07
CA ARG A 57 15.22 -25.52 17.66
C ARG A 57 13.94 -24.70 17.41
N ILE A 58 12.81 -25.09 18.00
CA ILE A 58 11.56 -24.34 17.92
C ILE A 58 11.72 -22.92 18.48
N ALA A 59 12.44 -22.77 19.58
CA ALA A 59 12.74 -21.44 20.15
C ALA A 59 13.60 -20.58 19.21
N LEU A 60 14.66 -21.16 18.63
CA LEU A 60 15.50 -20.47 17.64
C LEU A 60 14.71 -20.02 16.41
N LEU A 61 13.81 -20.90 15.90
CA LEU A 61 12.94 -20.57 14.77
C LEU A 61 12.02 -19.38 15.08
N ALA A 62 11.46 -19.34 16.29
CA ALA A 62 10.62 -18.22 16.73
C ALA A 62 11.43 -16.91 16.91
N ASP A 63 12.66 -17.02 17.44
CA ASP A 63 13.52 -15.87 17.69
C ASP A 63 14.00 -15.19 16.38
N ILE A 64 14.27 -16.00 15.35
CA ILE A 64 14.60 -15.48 14.01
C ILE A 64 13.52 -14.51 13.52
N ASP A 65 12.24 -14.83 13.67
CA ASP A 65 11.16 -13.95 13.22
C ASP A 65 11.09 -12.63 13.99
N VAL A 66 11.40 -12.66 15.28
CA VAL A 66 11.49 -11.44 16.10
C VAL A 66 12.63 -10.54 15.60
N TRP A 67 13.81 -11.10 15.34
CA TRP A 67 14.94 -10.33 14.83
C TRP A 67 14.74 -9.83 13.41
N LEU A 68 14.10 -10.62 12.54
CA LEU A 68 13.68 -10.15 11.21
C LEU A 68 12.68 -9.00 11.31
N GLY A 69 11.70 -9.07 12.21
CA GLY A 69 10.75 -7.99 12.47
C GLY A 69 11.40 -6.72 13.01
N ARG A 70 12.46 -6.86 13.82
CA ARG A 70 13.28 -5.76 14.33
C ARG A 70 14.27 -5.21 13.30
N GLY A 71 14.35 -5.77 12.10
CA GLY A 71 15.29 -5.34 11.06
C GLY A 71 16.75 -5.76 11.32
N GLN A 72 16.98 -6.70 12.24
CA GLN A 72 18.32 -7.17 12.62
C GLN A 72 18.69 -8.46 11.85
N LEU A 73 18.87 -8.31 10.51
CA LEU A 73 19.14 -9.44 9.63
C LEU A 73 20.37 -10.26 10.04
N GLY A 74 21.44 -9.60 10.45
CA GLY A 74 22.66 -10.28 10.87
C GLY A 74 22.47 -11.20 12.06
N LEU A 75 21.69 -10.78 13.07
CA LEU A 75 21.34 -11.62 14.23
C LEU A 75 20.42 -12.78 13.84
N ALA A 76 19.45 -12.53 12.97
CA ALA A 76 18.59 -13.59 12.45
C ALA A 76 19.39 -14.68 11.71
N GLU A 77 20.37 -14.29 10.90
CA GLU A 77 21.26 -15.23 10.19
C GLU A 77 22.20 -15.99 11.14
N GLU A 78 22.69 -15.34 12.18
CA GLU A 78 23.51 -16.00 13.19
C GLU A 78 22.72 -17.11 13.89
N LEU A 79 21.48 -16.83 14.31
CA LEU A 79 20.59 -17.83 14.89
C LEU A 79 20.27 -18.94 13.89
N PHE A 80 19.99 -18.59 12.64
CA PHE A 80 19.69 -19.55 11.59
C PHE A 80 20.83 -20.56 11.37
N ARG A 81 22.08 -20.09 11.38
CA ARG A 81 23.27 -20.96 11.24
C ARG A 81 23.48 -21.92 12.43
N ARG A 82 22.94 -21.61 13.60
CA ARG A 82 23.01 -22.47 14.79
C ARG A 82 22.04 -23.65 14.75
N ILE A 83 21.10 -23.64 13.80
CA ILE A 83 20.08 -24.67 13.72
C ILE A 83 20.66 -25.88 12.98
N ASP A 84 20.79 -27.01 13.69
CA ASP A 84 21.05 -28.30 13.07
C ASP A 84 19.77 -28.86 12.45
N THR A 85 19.84 -29.18 11.16
CA THR A 85 18.72 -29.73 10.40
C THR A 85 18.59 -31.26 10.50
N ALA A 86 19.58 -31.93 11.09
CA ALA A 86 19.54 -33.38 11.30
C ALA A 86 18.40 -33.75 12.28
N GLY A 87 17.60 -34.72 11.88
CA GLY A 87 16.51 -35.23 12.71
C GLY A 87 15.29 -34.29 12.87
N MET A 88 15.21 -33.23 12.07
CA MET A 88 14.02 -32.37 12.07
C MET A 88 12.74 -33.12 11.70
N SER A 89 11.68 -32.85 12.43
CA SER A 89 10.33 -33.22 11.99
C SER A 89 9.92 -32.42 10.75
N SER A 90 8.92 -32.90 10.01
CA SER A 90 8.37 -32.17 8.84
C SER A 90 7.92 -30.74 9.21
N ALA A 91 7.35 -30.55 10.40
CA ALA A 91 6.91 -29.24 10.88
C ALA A 91 8.09 -28.29 11.15
N GLU A 92 9.16 -28.76 11.78
CA GLU A 92 10.38 -28.00 12.02
C GLU A 92 11.06 -27.63 10.71
N TYR A 93 11.16 -28.59 9.78
CA TYR A 93 11.72 -28.35 8.46
C TYR A 93 10.92 -27.33 7.66
N ALA A 94 9.60 -27.39 7.70
CA ALA A 94 8.74 -26.40 7.06
C ALA A 94 8.96 -25.00 7.67
N ALA A 95 9.04 -24.92 9.00
CA ALA A 95 9.31 -23.68 9.70
C ALA A 95 10.71 -23.14 9.38
N TRP A 96 11.74 -23.96 9.36
CA TRP A 96 13.11 -23.61 8.98
C TRP A 96 13.19 -23.11 7.53
N HIS A 97 12.57 -23.82 6.60
CA HIS A 97 12.51 -23.46 5.19
C HIS A 97 11.84 -22.08 4.95
N SER A 98 10.78 -21.80 5.68
CA SER A 98 10.11 -20.51 5.65
C SER A 98 11.05 -19.35 6.06
N ARG A 99 11.87 -19.55 7.13
CA ARG A 99 12.85 -18.55 7.59
C ARG A 99 13.98 -18.36 6.60
N TYR A 100 14.46 -19.44 5.98
CA TYR A 100 15.44 -19.36 4.92
C TYR A 100 14.93 -18.49 3.76
N SER A 101 13.69 -18.72 3.31
CA SER A 101 13.04 -17.87 2.29
C SER A 101 12.95 -16.41 2.71
N SER A 102 12.60 -16.14 3.96
CA SER A 102 12.48 -14.77 4.51
C SER A 102 13.83 -14.06 4.58
N ILE A 103 14.88 -14.76 5.04
CA ILE A 103 16.26 -14.25 5.09
C ILE A 103 16.78 -13.95 3.67
N ALA A 104 16.59 -14.87 2.72
CA ALA A 104 16.99 -14.68 1.33
C ALA A 104 16.28 -13.48 0.69
N ALA A 105 14.97 -13.33 0.93
CA ALA A 105 14.20 -12.19 0.44
C ALA A 105 14.70 -10.86 1.03
N ARG A 106 15.07 -10.84 2.31
CA ARG A 106 15.62 -9.66 2.97
C ARG A 106 17.01 -9.33 2.42
N ARG A 107 17.89 -10.31 2.23
CA ARG A 107 19.19 -10.12 1.58
C ARG A 107 19.07 -9.55 0.17
N ALA A 108 18.12 -10.06 -0.62
CA ALA A 108 17.83 -9.51 -1.94
C ALA A 108 17.36 -8.04 -1.90
N ALA A 109 16.62 -7.66 -0.87
CA ALA A 109 16.13 -6.30 -0.69
C ALA A 109 17.21 -5.32 -0.22
N GLU A 110 18.13 -5.77 0.64
CA GLU A 110 19.18 -4.95 1.25
C GLU A 110 20.49 -4.91 0.43
N ALA A 111 20.63 -5.79 -0.57
CA ALA A 111 21.84 -5.83 -1.40
C ALA A 111 21.99 -4.55 -2.24
N GLU A 112 23.08 -3.82 -2.08
CA GLU A 112 23.44 -2.64 -2.88
C GLU A 112 23.95 -3.05 -4.26
N ASP A 113 24.81 -4.05 -4.31
CA ASP A 113 25.36 -4.59 -5.55
C ASP A 113 24.31 -5.35 -6.37
N GLY A 114 24.24 -5.04 -7.67
CA GLY A 114 23.24 -5.60 -8.59
C GLY A 114 23.41 -7.12 -8.81
N ALA A 115 24.64 -7.63 -8.87
CA ALA A 115 24.91 -9.06 -9.07
C ALA A 115 24.56 -9.85 -7.80
N VAL A 116 24.93 -9.33 -6.63
CA VAL A 116 24.57 -9.92 -5.32
C VAL A 116 23.05 -9.94 -5.15
N ARG A 117 22.38 -8.84 -5.52
CA ARG A 117 20.90 -8.75 -5.49
C ARG A 117 20.26 -9.80 -6.40
N SER A 118 20.78 -9.98 -7.62
CA SER A 118 20.28 -10.99 -8.55
C SER A 118 20.47 -12.40 -7.99
N ALA A 119 21.65 -12.74 -7.49
CA ALA A 119 21.92 -14.05 -6.91
C ALA A 119 20.99 -14.40 -5.73
N TRP A 120 20.67 -13.40 -4.88
CA TRP A 120 19.71 -13.61 -3.80
C TRP A 120 18.26 -13.73 -4.31
N ARG A 121 17.87 -13.01 -5.37
CA ARG A 121 16.57 -13.17 -6.02
C ARG A 121 16.42 -14.58 -6.60
N ASP A 122 17.45 -15.11 -7.27
CA ASP A 122 17.45 -16.47 -7.78
C ASP A 122 17.34 -17.49 -6.64
N THR A 123 17.99 -17.22 -5.50
CA THR A 123 17.84 -18.04 -4.30
C THR A 123 16.43 -18.01 -3.76
N VAL A 124 15.80 -16.83 -3.69
CA VAL A 124 14.38 -16.68 -3.27
C VAL A 124 13.46 -17.50 -4.17
N VAL A 125 13.65 -17.43 -5.49
CA VAL A 125 12.86 -18.20 -6.47
C VAL A 125 13.03 -19.70 -6.22
N ARG A 126 14.29 -20.18 -6.16
CA ARG A 126 14.55 -21.61 -5.89
C ARG A 126 13.93 -22.11 -4.59
N VAL A 127 14.14 -21.37 -3.50
CA VAL A 127 13.63 -21.75 -2.18
C VAL A 127 12.11 -21.74 -2.15
N ARG A 128 11.49 -20.77 -2.78
CA ARG A 128 10.03 -20.66 -2.84
C ARG A 128 9.38 -21.86 -3.54
N HIS A 129 10.03 -22.43 -4.54
CA HIS A 129 9.50 -23.54 -5.32
C HIS A 129 9.71 -24.93 -4.65
N ILE A 130 10.40 -24.98 -3.51
CA ILE A 130 10.58 -26.25 -2.80
C ILE A 130 9.27 -26.61 -2.07
N SER A 131 8.65 -27.73 -2.48
CA SER A 131 7.55 -28.33 -1.74
C SER A 131 8.09 -29.06 -0.50
N VAL A 132 7.56 -28.70 0.66
CA VAL A 132 7.97 -29.30 1.93
C VAL A 132 6.88 -30.26 2.42
N PRO A 133 7.22 -31.49 2.83
CA PRO A 133 6.25 -32.45 3.36
C PRO A 133 5.46 -31.86 4.54
N GLY A 134 4.16 -32.14 4.60
CA GLY A 134 3.29 -31.68 5.69
C GLY A 134 2.75 -30.26 5.55
N GLN A 135 3.04 -29.56 4.46
CA GLN A 135 2.40 -28.28 4.15
C GLN A 135 0.92 -28.49 3.78
N SER A 136 0.08 -27.49 4.15
CA SER A 136 -1.33 -27.49 3.78
C SER A 136 -1.51 -27.38 2.26
N GLU A 137 -2.66 -27.87 1.77
CA GLU A 137 -3.00 -27.85 0.35
C GLU A 137 -2.93 -26.43 -0.25
N TRP A 138 -3.44 -25.43 0.47
CA TRP A 138 -3.38 -24.04 0.03
C TRP A 138 -1.95 -23.47 -0.02
N THR A 139 -1.05 -23.91 0.89
CA THR A 139 0.36 -23.53 0.84
C THR A 139 1.04 -24.11 -0.39
N GLN A 140 0.75 -25.38 -0.73
CA GLN A 140 1.25 -26.02 -1.95
C GLN A 140 0.73 -25.32 -3.20
N ALA A 141 -0.57 -24.98 -3.24
CA ALA A 141 -1.17 -24.22 -4.33
C ALA A 141 -0.50 -22.84 -4.51
N ARG A 142 -0.20 -22.15 -3.41
CA ARG A 142 0.51 -20.86 -3.45
C ARG A 142 1.94 -20.97 -3.99
N ILE A 143 2.65 -22.05 -3.65
CA ILE A 143 3.97 -22.36 -4.21
C ILE A 143 3.86 -22.61 -5.72
N ALA A 144 2.93 -23.44 -6.14
CA ALA A 144 2.71 -23.75 -7.55
C ALA A 144 2.27 -22.51 -8.35
N ALA A 145 1.38 -21.68 -7.81
CA ALA A 145 0.97 -20.42 -8.42
C ALA A 145 2.14 -19.43 -8.57
N ALA A 146 3.05 -19.40 -7.59
CA ALA A 146 4.27 -18.59 -7.70
C ALA A 146 5.19 -19.08 -8.82
N ALA A 147 5.32 -20.39 -9.02
CA ALA A 147 6.08 -20.97 -10.12
C ALA A 147 5.45 -20.65 -11.50
N LEU A 148 4.14 -20.73 -11.61
CA LEU A 148 3.39 -20.32 -12.80
C LEU A 148 3.59 -18.84 -13.11
N ARG A 149 3.50 -17.97 -12.11
CA ARG A 149 3.79 -16.54 -12.24
C ARG A 149 5.20 -16.29 -12.74
N ASP A 150 6.19 -16.93 -12.14
CA ASP A 150 7.62 -16.74 -12.48
C ASP A 150 7.93 -17.26 -13.91
N SER A 151 7.12 -18.16 -14.45
CA SER A 151 7.14 -18.61 -15.85
C SER A 151 6.23 -17.82 -16.80
N GLY A 152 5.60 -16.74 -16.35
CA GLY A 152 4.73 -15.89 -17.17
C GLY A 152 3.32 -16.45 -17.42
N ARG A 153 2.93 -17.54 -16.75
CA ARG A 153 1.60 -18.20 -16.90
C ARG A 153 0.61 -17.61 -15.89
N PHE A 154 0.35 -16.30 -16.02
CA PHE A 154 -0.39 -15.53 -15.01
C PHE A 154 -1.85 -15.98 -14.85
N ALA A 155 -2.57 -16.20 -15.95
CA ALA A 155 -3.97 -16.64 -15.89
C ALA A 155 -4.12 -17.98 -15.17
N GLU A 156 -3.23 -18.93 -15.44
CA GLU A 156 -3.23 -20.23 -14.77
C GLU A 156 -2.85 -20.11 -13.28
N ALA A 157 -1.94 -19.20 -12.95
CA ALA A 157 -1.58 -18.92 -11.56
C ALA A 157 -2.78 -18.38 -10.76
N VAL A 158 -3.58 -17.49 -11.35
CA VAL A 158 -4.82 -16.98 -10.74
C VAL A 158 -5.85 -18.11 -10.61
N GLN A 159 -6.14 -18.84 -11.69
CA GLN A 159 -7.11 -19.95 -11.68
C GLN A 159 -6.77 -21.01 -10.66
N LEU A 160 -5.48 -21.26 -10.40
CA LEU A 160 -5.05 -22.24 -9.39
C LEU A 160 -5.28 -21.73 -7.96
N LEU A 161 -5.04 -20.44 -7.69
CA LEU A 161 -5.02 -19.91 -6.32
C LEU A 161 -6.36 -19.34 -5.87
N GLU A 162 -7.13 -18.72 -6.77
CA GLU A 162 -8.38 -18.03 -6.46
C GLU A 162 -9.44 -18.92 -5.77
N PRO A 163 -9.65 -20.20 -6.14
CA PRO A 163 -10.64 -21.04 -5.47
C PRO A 163 -10.41 -21.25 -3.97
N TYR A 164 -9.18 -21.11 -3.51
CA TYR A 164 -8.86 -21.22 -2.08
C TYR A 164 -9.37 -20.03 -1.25
N THR A 165 -9.57 -18.87 -1.85
CA THR A 165 -10.11 -17.69 -1.16
C THR A 165 -11.54 -17.91 -0.67
N ALA A 166 -12.34 -18.69 -1.39
CA ALA A 166 -13.70 -19.02 -1.01
C ALA A 166 -13.80 -20.15 0.03
N ARG A 167 -12.76 -20.97 0.16
CA ARG A 167 -12.74 -22.16 1.04
C ARG A 167 -12.11 -21.88 2.39
N ASN A 168 -11.40 -20.76 2.55
CA ASN A 168 -10.61 -20.51 3.74
C ASN A 168 -11.34 -19.58 4.71
N PRO A 169 -11.67 -20.03 5.92
CA PRO A 169 -12.29 -19.23 6.96
C PRO A 169 -11.28 -18.42 7.77
N ASP A 170 -9.96 -18.70 7.71
CA ASP A 170 -8.95 -17.98 8.47
C ASP A 170 -8.56 -16.69 7.75
N TYR A 171 -8.79 -15.55 8.41
CA TYR A 171 -8.49 -14.24 7.83
C TYR A 171 -6.99 -14.00 7.61
N GLN A 172 -6.09 -14.60 8.40
CA GLN A 172 -4.65 -14.46 8.17
C GLN A 172 -4.22 -15.19 6.90
N GLU A 173 -4.71 -16.42 6.71
CA GLU A 173 -4.45 -17.20 5.50
C GLU A 173 -5.09 -16.53 4.29
N LEU A 174 -6.32 -16.03 4.44
CA LEU A 174 -7.04 -15.30 3.39
C LEU A 174 -6.28 -14.04 2.94
N ALA A 175 -5.74 -13.28 3.87
CA ALA A 175 -4.90 -12.12 3.56
C ALA A 175 -3.67 -12.51 2.74
N LEU A 176 -3.00 -13.61 3.12
CA LEU A 176 -1.83 -14.12 2.39
C LEU A 176 -2.18 -14.64 0.99
N LEU A 177 -3.35 -15.26 0.80
CA LEU A 177 -3.85 -15.72 -0.49
C LEU A 177 -4.10 -14.51 -1.42
N TYR A 178 -4.86 -13.52 -0.97
CA TYR A 178 -5.13 -12.32 -1.75
C TYR A 178 -3.86 -11.50 -2.02
N TYR A 179 -2.92 -11.42 -1.06
CA TYR A 179 -1.64 -10.76 -1.30
C TYR A 179 -0.80 -11.49 -2.36
N GLY A 180 -0.86 -12.84 -2.38
CA GLY A 180 -0.26 -13.65 -3.42
C GLY A 180 -0.86 -13.39 -4.80
N LEU A 181 -2.19 -13.33 -4.89
CA LEU A 181 -2.93 -12.98 -6.11
C LEU A 181 -2.61 -11.55 -6.60
N ALA A 182 -2.50 -10.59 -5.69
CA ALA A 182 -2.06 -9.23 -6.01
C ALA A 182 -0.64 -9.21 -6.60
N GLY A 183 0.26 -10.07 -6.08
CA GLY A 183 1.60 -10.25 -6.62
C GLY A 183 1.62 -10.85 -8.03
N ILE A 184 0.68 -11.74 -8.35
CA ILE A 184 0.48 -12.28 -9.72
C ILE A 184 -0.04 -11.18 -10.65
N ALA A 185 -1.08 -10.46 -10.24
CA ALA A 185 -1.66 -9.36 -11.00
C ALA A 185 -0.63 -8.25 -11.30
N ARG A 186 0.23 -7.93 -10.32
CA ARG A 186 1.36 -7.00 -10.53
C ARG A 186 2.33 -7.48 -11.59
N ALA A 187 2.68 -8.77 -11.57
CA ALA A 187 3.59 -9.34 -12.56
C ALA A 187 2.96 -9.41 -13.96
N TRP A 188 1.65 -9.57 -14.01
CA TRP A 188 0.85 -9.56 -15.23
C TRP A 188 0.69 -8.14 -15.84
N GLY A 189 0.82 -7.10 -15.03
CA GLY A 189 0.57 -5.72 -15.42
C GLY A 189 -0.91 -5.33 -15.35
N ASP A 190 -1.74 -6.12 -14.68
CA ASP A 190 -3.17 -5.82 -14.47
C ASP A 190 -3.34 -5.07 -13.13
N ASP A 191 -3.32 -3.75 -13.22
CA ASP A 191 -3.43 -2.88 -12.04
C ASP A 191 -4.86 -2.84 -11.45
N ASP A 192 -5.91 -3.15 -12.21
CA ASP A 192 -7.28 -3.22 -11.68
C ASP A 192 -7.47 -4.49 -10.85
N LEU A 193 -7.00 -5.60 -11.36
CA LEU A 193 -6.99 -6.86 -10.63
C LEU A 193 -6.08 -6.78 -9.39
N ARG A 194 -4.94 -6.12 -9.52
CA ARG A 194 -4.03 -5.85 -8.39
C ARG A 194 -4.71 -5.01 -7.32
N LEU A 195 -5.44 -3.95 -7.71
CA LEU A 195 -6.18 -3.09 -6.79
C LEU A 195 -7.22 -3.91 -6.00
N TYR A 196 -7.99 -4.72 -6.71
CA TYR A 196 -9.00 -5.59 -6.09
C TYR A 196 -8.38 -6.52 -5.05
N TYR A 197 -7.34 -7.27 -5.43
CA TYR A 197 -6.73 -8.23 -4.51
C TYR A 197 -5.98 -7.57 -3.34
N LEU A 198 -5.36 -6.39 -3.53
CA LEU A 198 -4.77 -5.65 -2.42
C LEU A 198 -5.83 -5.14 -1.44
N ALA A 199 -6.99 -4.69 -1.93
CA ALA A 199 -8.10 -4.27 -1.10
C ALA A 199 -8.65 -5.44 -0.26
N GLU A 200 -8.92 -6.60 -0.89
CA GLU A 200 -9.38 -7.81 -0.19
C GLU A 200 -8.35 -8.31 0.84
N SER A 201 -7.06 -8.31 0.48
CA SER A 201 -5.98 -8.64 1.41
C SER A 201 -5.98 -7.71 2.62
N SER A 202 -6.10 -6.40 2.39
CA SER A 202 -6.11 -5.39 3.47
C SER A 202 -7.32 -5.56 4.40
N VAL A 203 -8.50 -5.85 3.85
CA VAL A 203 -9.70 -6.15 4.65
C VAL A 203 -9.50 -7.42 5.48
N ALA A 204 -8.93 -8.47 4.91
CA ALA A 204 -8.64 -9.71 5.62
C ALA A 204 -7.60 -9.49 6.75
N ASP A 205 -6.53 -8.74 6.50
CA ASP A 205 -5.53 -8.35 7.50
C ASP A 205 -6.17 -7.60 8.67
N LEU A 206 -7.02 -6.60 8.39
CA LEU A 206 -7.72 -5.85 9.43
C LEU A 206 -8.66 -6.74 10.26
N ARG A 207 -9.37 -7.68 9.63
CA ARG A 207 -10.23 -8.65 10.34
C ARG A 207 -9.42 -9.65 11.17
N ALA A 208 -8.23 -10.02 10.72
CA ALA A 208 -7.31 -10.85 11.48
C ALA A 208 -6.67 -10.12 12.68
N GLY A 209 -6.77 -8.79 12.73
CA GLY A 209 -6.06 -7.97 13.70
C GLY A 209 -4.56 -7.86 13.43
N THR A 210 -4.13 -8.17 12.21
CA THR A 210 -2.73 -8.00 11.78
C THR A 210 -2.38 -6.52 11.71
N ARG A 211 -1.20 -6.13 12.18
CA ARG A 211 -0.72 -4.74 12.14
C ARG A 211 0.58 -4.54 11.34
N SER A 212 1.33 -5.61 11.11
CA SER A 212 2.55 -5.58 10.28
C SER A 212 2.28 -6.14 8.88
N TYR A 213 1.28 -5.61 8.19
CA TYR A 213 0.89 -6.05 6.86
C TYR A 213 1.49 -5.18 5.75
N ALA A 214 1.70 -5.80 4.58
CA ALA A 214 2.20 -5.11 3.39
C ALA A 214 1.06 -4.63 2.47
N SER A 215 -0.11 -5.26 2.55
CA SER A 215 -1.23 -5.07 1.64
C SER A 215 -1.73 -3.63 1.60
N LEU A 216 -1.99 -3.01 2.75
CA LEU A 216 -2.48 -1.63 2.83
C LEU A 216 -1.41 -0.62 2.38
N TYR A 217 -0.13 -0.89 2.68
CA TYR A 217 0.98 -0.10 2.18
C TYR A 217 1.07 -0.14 0.65
N ASP A 218 1.05 -1.35 0.06
CA ASP A 218 1.11 -1.53 -1.39
C ASP A 218 -0.15 -0.97 -2.09
N LEU A 219 -1.31 -1.04 -1.42
CA LEU A 219 -2.56 -0.43 -1.88
C LEU A 219 -2.45 1.10 -1.90
N ALA A 220 -1.88 1.70 -0.86
CA ALA A 220 -1.67 3.14 -0.79
C ALA A 220 -0.74 3.63 -1.91
N LEU A 221 0.34 2.89 -2.19
CA LEU A 221 1.24 3.21 -3.31
C LEU A 221 0.55 3.10 -4.67
N LEU A 222 -0.24 2.05 -4.89
CA LEU A 222 -0.99 1.89 -6.15
C LEU A 222 -2.02 3.01 -6.36
N LEU A 223 -2.70 3.43 -5.29
CA LEU A 223 -3.62 4.58 -5.34
C LEU A 223 -2.87 5.89 -5.62
N PHE A 224 -1.68 6.06 -5.04
CA PHE A 224 -0.82 7.21 -5.32
C PHE A 224 -0.42 7.27 -6.81
N ASP A 225 0.00 6.15 -7.40
CA ASP A 225 0.33 6.06 -8.82
C ASP A 225 -0.88 6.37 -9.72
N ARG A 226 -2.09 6.05 -9.25
CA ARG A 226 -3.38 6.39 -9.89
C ARG A 226 -3.85 7.83 -9.61
N LYS A 227 -3.06 8.64 -8.91
CA LYS A 227 -3.37 10.02 -8.52
C LYS A 227 -4.58 10.17 -7.58
N ASP A 228 -4.97 9.11 -6.92
CA ASP A 228 -5.96 9.13 -5.83
C ASP A 228 -5.24 9.44 -4.51
N TYR A 229 -4.82 10.68 -4.39
CA TYR A 229 -3.97 11.14 -3.29
C TYR A 229 -4.67 11.09 -1.93
N ASP A 230 -5.97 11.31 -1.89
CA ASP A 230 -6.74 11.34 -0.63
C ASP A 230 -6.79 9.95 0.01
N ARG A 231 -7.15 8.92 -0.75
CA ARG A 231 -7.15 7.54 -0.26
C ARG A 231 -5.72 7.04 -0.02
N ALA A 232 -4.77 7.38 -0.89
CA ALA A 232 -3.37 7.03 -0.69
C ALA A 232 -2.83 7.57 0.64
N ALA A 233 -3.10 8.83 0.98
CA ALA A 233 -2.69 9.44 2.24
C ALA A 233 -3.35 8.77 3.45
N ALA A 234 -4.65 8.54 3.41
CA ALA A 234 -5.40 7.92 4.50
C ALA A 234 -4.88 6.50 4.79
N TYR A 235 -4.67 5.68 3.76
CA TYR A 235 -4.21 4.31 3.92
C TYR A 235 -2.73 4.25 4.31
N MET A 236 -1.88 5.15 3.79
CA MET A 236 -0.48 5.23 4.19
C MET A 236 -0.34 5.67 5.65
N GLY A 237 -1.16 6.63 6.11
CA GLY A 237 -1.23 7.05 7.50
C GLY A 237 -1.56 5.87 8.41
N SER A 238 -2.65 5.14 8.11
CA SER A 238 -3.04 3.95 8.87
C SER A 238 -1.95 2.87 8.89
N ALA A 239 -1.31 2.59 7.74
CA ALA A 239 -0.22 1.62 7.67
C ALA A 239 1.01 2.05 8.49
N SER A 240 1.30 3.35 8.56
CA SER A 240 2.39 3.90 9.36
C SER A 240 2.11 3.81 10.86
N ASP A 241 0.88 4.14 11.29
CA ASP A 241 0.46 4.03 12.69
C ASP A 241 0.52 2.58 13.17
N ASP A 242 0.06 1.65 12.36
CA ASP A 242 0.12 0.22 12.66
C ASP A 242 1.57 -0.30 12.71
N ALA A 243 2.44 0.14 11.82
CA ALA A 243 3.86 -0.20 11.84
C ALA A 243 4.55 0.30 13.13
N MET A 244 4.21 1.52 13.58
CA MET A 244 4.70 2.07 14.85
C MET A 244 4.18 1.29 16.05
N HIS A 245 2.90 0.93 16.06
CA HIS A 245 2.32 0.11 17.13
C HIS A 245 2.95 -1.28 17.21
N CYS A 246 3.19 -1.92 16.08
CA CYS A 246 3.87 -3.22 15.99
C CYS A 246 5.36 -3.14 16.37
N ARG A 247 5.95 -1.94 16.37
CA ARG A 247 7.40 -1.69 16.49
C ARG A 247 8.21 -2.38 15.38
N SER A 248 7.64 -2.46 14.21
CA SER A 248 8.32 -3.04 13.03
C SER A 248 9.36 -2.09 12.47
N MET A 249 10.59 -2.22 12.90
CA MET A 249 11.72 -1.39 12.45
C MET A 249 12.00 -1.53 10.95
N VAL A 250 11.41 -2.51 10.32
CA VAL A 250 11.45 -2.72 8.86
C VAL A 250 10.40 -1.87 8.14
N ARG A 251 9.20 -1.76 8.71
CA ARG A 251 8.06 -1.05 8.07
C ARG A 251 8.08 0.44 8.32
N ILE A 252 8.50 0.87 9.52
CA ILE A 252 8.51 2.28 9.91
C ILE A 252 9.26 3.17 8.90
N PRO A 253 10.53 2.91 8.52
CA PRO A 253 11.25 3.78 7.59
C PRO A 253 10.60 3.82 6.20
N VAL A 254 10.11 2.67 5.73
CA VAL A 254 9.52 2.53 4.39
C VAL A 254 8.19 3.27 4.31
N SER A 255 7.31 3.10 5.29
CA SER A 255 6.01 3.79 5.33
C SER A 255 6.17 5.29 5.56
N SER A 256 7.11 5.72 6.42
CA SER A 256 7.38 7.13 6.67
C SER A 256 7.90 7.86 5.43
N SER A 257 8.84 7.26 4.69
CA SER A 257 9.36 7.86 3.45
C SER A 257 8.29 7.96 2.35
N ALA A 258 7.40 6.98 2.25
CA ALA A 258 6.27 7.01 1.32
C ALA A 258 5.23 8.07 1.74
N ALA A 259 4.93 8.19 3.04
CA ALA A 259 4.02 9.20 3.56
C ALA A 259 4.50 10.63 3.24
N VAL A 260 5.81 10.90 3.37
CA VAL A 260 6.40 12.19 2.98
C VAL A 260 6.17 12.47 1.49
N LYS A 261 6.47 11.53 0.60
CA LYS A 261 6.26 11.68 -0.86
C LYS A 261 4.80 11.95 -1.21
N ILE A 262 3.87 11.23 -0.56
CA ILE A 262 2.44 11.43 -0.76
C ILE A 262 2.04 12.84 -0.30
N SER A 263 2.51 13.29 0.86
CA SER A 263 2.24 14.63 1.39
C SER A 263 2.78 15.75 0.49
N GLU A 264 3.99 15.59 -0.04
CA GLU A 264 4.59 16.51 -1.00
C GLU A 264 3.76 16.59 -2.30
N ALA A 265 3.31 15.46 -2.82
CA ALA A 265 2.48 15.41 -4.03
C ALA A 265 1.11 16.07 -3.80
N ILE A 266 0.49 15.87 -2.64
CA ILE A 266 -0.76 16.56 -2.26
C ILE A 266 -0.55 18.06 -2.20
N SER A 267 0.51 18.51 -1.52
CA SER A 267 0.82 19.93 -1.38
C SER A 267 1.06 20.59 -2.74
N SER A 268 1.82 19.95 -3.63
CA SER A 268 2.07 20.43 -4.99
C SER A 268 0.79 20.49 -5.83
N ASN A 269 -0.10 19.49 -5.71
CA ASN A 269 -1.39 19.46 -6.42
C ASN A 269 -2.32 20.59 -5.94
N ILE A 270 -2.38 20.82 -4.62
CA ILE A 270 -3.15 21.94 -4.05
C ILE A 270 -2.61 23.27 -4.55
N ALA A 271 -1.29 23.50 -4.51
CA ALA A 271 -0.67 24.72 -5.00
C ALA A 271 -0.96 24.94 -6.49
N GLN A 272 -0.88 23.91 -7.32
CA GLN A 272 -1.19 23.98 -8.73
C GLN A 272 -2.66 24.32 -8.99
N ARG A 273 -3.60 23.70 -8.25
CA ARG A 273 -5.04 24.04 -8.33
C ARG A 273 -5.30 25.49 -7.92
N GLN A 274 -4.67 25.97 -6.85
CA GLN A 274 -4.78 27.35 -6.41
C GLN A 274 -4.25 28.33 -7.47
N ALA A 275 -3.08 28.04 -8.08
CA ALA A 275 -2.53 28.85 -9.16
C ALA A 275 -3.48 28.90 -10.36
N MET A 276 -4.06 27.78 -10.79
CA MET A 276 -5.06 27.74 -11.88
C MET A 276 -6.30 28.57 -11.53
N MET A 277 -6.85 28.41 -10.31
CA MET A 277 -8.01 29.22 -9.87
C MET A 277 -7.70 30.69 -9.90
N THR A 278 -6.55 31.12 -9.36
CA THR A 278 -6.11 32.52 -9.36
C THR A 278 -5.98 33.05 -10.78
N THR A 279 -5.36 32.31 -11.69
CA THR A 279 -5.24 32.69 -13.10
C THR A 279 -6.60 32.82 -13.77
N THR A 280 -7.53 31.91 -13.51
CA THR A 280 -8.90 31.96 -14.06
C THR A 280 -9.66 33.20 -13.55
N ILE A 281 -9.52 33.54 -12.26
CA ILE A 281 -10.13 34.74 -11.67
C ILE A 281 -9.58 36.01 -12.31
N TRP A 282 -8.24 36.08 -12.49
CA TRP A 282 -7.61 37.23 -13.18
C TRP A 282 -8.09 37.39 -14.61
N LEU A 283 -8.18 36.30 -15.39
CA LEU A 283 -8.69 36.31 -16.75
C LEU A 283 -10.16 36.76 -16.81
N ALA A 284 -11.00 36.26 -15.91
CA ALA A 284 -12.39 36.69 -15.79
C ALA A 284 -12.50 38.16 -15.42
N GLY A 285 -11.66 38.67 -14.53
CA GLY A 285 -11.59 40.07 -14.19
C GLY A 285 -11.20 40.97 -15.35
N VAL A 286 -10.17 40.61 -16.11
CA VAL A 286 -9.76 41.34 -17.31
C VAL A 286 -10.88 41.34 -18.36
N PHE A 287 -11.52 40.19 -18.60
CA PHE A 287 -12.65 40.08 -19.51
C PHE A 287 -13.83 41.01 -19.10
N LEU A 288 -14.15 41.07 -17.81
CA LEU A 288 -15.21 41.93 -17.29
C LEU A 288 -14.85 43.42 -17.54
N VAL A 289 -13.61 43.82 -17.29
CA VAL A 289 -13.17 45.22 -17.54
C VAL A 289 -13.30 45.59 -19.03
N VAL A 290 -12.93 44.67 -19.93
CA VAL A 290 -13.08 44.87 -21.38
C VAL A 290 -14.54 45.03 -21.74
N LEU A 291 -15.45 44.17 -21.20
CA LEU A 291 -16.89 44.29 -21.45
C LEU A 291 -17.46 45.62 -20.97
N ILE A 292 -17.07 46.07 -19.79
CA ILE A 292 -17.46 47.39 -19.26
C ILE A 292 -16.98 48.50 -20.17
N GLY A 293 -15.75 48.43 -20.64
CA GLY A 293 -15.18 49.38 -21.60
C GLY A 293 -15.96 49.44 -22.92
N ILE A 294 -16.30 48.29 -23.49
CA ILE A 294 -17.12 48.20 -24.68
C ILE A 294 -18.51 48.80 -24.45
N LEU A 295 -19.17 48.44 -23.36
CA LEU A 295 -20.49 48.96 -23.00
C LEU A 295 -20.45 50.52 -22.83
N TRP A 296 -19.45 51.00 -22.13
CA TRP A 296 -19.23 52.48 -21.97
C TRP A 296 -18.99 53.16 -23.32
N TYR A 297 -18.19 52.60 -24.22
CA TYR A 297 -17.97 53.10 -25.57
C TYR A 297 -19.26 53.13 -26.40
N VAL A 298 -20.06 52.07 -26.38
CA VAL A 298 -21.36 51.98 -27.07
C VAL A 298 -22.36 53.05 -26.54
N LEU A 299 -22.43 53.20 -25.21
CA LEU A 299 -23.31 54.23 -24.59
C LEU A 299 -22.82 55.64 -24.94
N TRP A 300 -21.53 55.90 -24.95
CA TRP A 300 -20.96 57.18 -25.36
C TRP A 300 -21.24 57.52 -26.83
N GLN A 301 -21.03 56.55 -27.72
CA GLN A 301 -21.34 56.68 -29.15
C GLN A 301 -22.87 56.89 -29.36
N HIS A 302 -23.71 56.20 -28.65
CA HIS A 302 -25.15 56.38 -28.75
C HIS A 302 -25.58 57.76 -28.26
N ARG A 303 -25.00 58.29 -27.17
CA ARG A 303 -25.22 59.68 -26.72
C ARG A 303 -24.78 60.71 -27.77
N ARG A 304 -23.62 60.49 -28.40
CA ARG A 304 -23.11 61.36 -29.47
C ARG A 304 -24.00 61.36 -30.68
N LEU A 305 -24.46 60.22 -31.12
CA LEU A 305 -25.42 60.08 -32.24
C LEU A 305 -26.75 60.79 -31.93
N ARG A 306 -27.31 60.70 -30.77
CA ARG A 306 -28.52 61.41 -30.34
C ARG A 306 -28.31 62.91 -30.34
N GLY A 307 -27.18 63.41 -29.93
CA GLY A 307 -26.80 64.83 -30.02
C GLY A 307 -26.79 65.33 -31.45
N ASN A 308 -26.11 64.61 -32.34
CA ASN A 308 -26.02 64.96 -33.77
C ASN A 308 -27.41 64.92 -34.44
N HIS A 309 -28.24 63.94 -34.07
CA HIS A 309 -29.60 63.83 -34.63
C HIS A 309 -30.49 64.97 -34.19
N ARG A 310 -30.40 65.45 -32.95
CA ARG A 310 -31.09 66.69 -32.50
C ARG A 310 -30.63 67.91 -33.25
N GLN A 311 -29.33 68.13 -33.45
CA GLN A 311 -28.79 69.22 -34.24
C GLN A 311 -29.28 69.21 -35.70
N LEU A 312 -29.41 68.03 -36.33
CA LEU A 312 -29.96 67.88 -37.66
C LEU A 312 -31.43 68.25 -37.73
N ILE A 313 -32.23 67.86 -36.73
CA ILE A 313 -33.64 68.24 -36.61
C ILE A 313 -33.81 69.74 -36.46
N ASP A 314 -33.01 70.35 -35.55
CA ASP A 314 -33.03 71.80 -35.34
C ASP A 314 -32.62 72.60 -36.59
N MET A 315 -31.58 72.14 -37.32
CA MET A 315 -31.13 72.76 -38.56
C MET A 315 -32.16 72.60 -39.67
N SER A 316 -32.84 71.44 -39.79
CA SER A 316 -33.93 71.24 -40.73
C SER A 316 -35.14 72.12 -40.44
N ALA A 317 -35.51 72.29 -39.18
CA ALA A 317 -36.56 73.21 -38.75
C ALA A 317 -36.25 74.69 -39.04
N GLN A 318 -34.98 75.11 -38.83
CA GLN A 318 -34.52 76.47 -39.20
C GLN A 318 -34.51 76.70 -40.70
N LEU A 319 -34.10 75.70 -41.53
CA LEU A 319 -34.17 75.77 -42.96
C LEU A 319 -35.60 75.84 -43.48
N GLN A 320 -36.51 75.09 -42.84
CA GLN A 320 -37.90 75.13 -43.20
C GLN A 320 -38.53 76.48 -42.85
N ALA A 321 -38.26 77.04 -41.68
CA ALA A 321 -38.73 78.37 -41.29
C ALA A 321 -38.20 79.47 -42.19
N LYS A 322 -36.92 79.46 -42.62
CA LYS A 322 -36.32 80.36 -43.59
C LYS A 322 -36.95 80.20 -44.99
N ASN A 323 -37.30 79.00 -45.41
CA ASN A 323 -37.92 78.75 -46.71
C ASN A 323 -39.36 79.29 -46.72
N ASP A 324 -40.11 79.13 -45.59
CA ASP A 324 -41.45 79.68 -45.41
C ASP A 324 -41.43 81.21 -45.40
N GLU A 325 -40.40 81.81 -44.76
CA GLU A 325 -40.21 83.26 -44.76
C GLU A 325 -39.85 83.84 -46.17
N MET A 326 -39.07 83.07 -46.93
CA MET A 326 -38.77 83.47 -48.33
C MET A 326 -39.98 83.31 -49.26
N GLN A 327 -40.82 82.27 -49.05
CA GLN A 327 -42.07 82.12 -49.79
C GLN A 327 -43.11 83.24 -49.45
N ALA A 328 -43.12 83.72 -48.22
CA ALA A 328 -44.00 84.79 -47.80
C ALA A 328 -43.59 86.23 -48.29
N LYS A 329 -42.34 86.35 -48.76
CA LYS A 329 -41.76 87.60 -49.33
C LYS A 329 -41.85 87.73 -50.86
N ASN A 330 -42.24 86.66 -51.56
CA ASN A 330 -42.56 86.67 -53.01
C ASN A 330 -44.08 86.76 -53.19
#